data_0c8192ad0dad196b0cffe26516706d23
#
_entry.id   0c8192ad0dad196b0cffe26516706d23
#
_cell.length_a   1.000
_cell.length_b   1.000
_cell.length_c   1.000
_cell.angle_alpha   90.00
_cell.angle_beta   90.00
_cell.angle_gamma   90.00
#
_symmetry.space_group_name_H-M   'P 1'
#
loop_
_entity.id
_entity.type
_entity.pdbx_description
1 polymer ?
#
loop_
_entity_poly.entity_id
_entity_poly.type
_entity_poly.pdbx_seq_one_letter_code
_entity_poly.pdbx_strand_id
1 'polypeptide(L)'
;MLAAMIPVGTALQTTGLTDVISSSISVFAGDLSQFWLLFTILIVTMATTDIINNAATAVIMAPISAGIAIELGYPIEPFLMVVAVGASCAFLTPIGHQCNTVVMGPGNYKFTDYWRLGLPLDILIITVSIPMILFVWT
;
A
#
# COMPACT_ATOMS: atom_id res chain seq x y z
N MET A 1 -18.20 -8.43 2.28
CA MET A 1 -17.38 -7.48 1.54
C MET A 1 -16.10 -8.10 0.97
N LEU A 2 -15.27 -8.79 1.75
CA LEU A 2 -14.03 -9.43 1.25
C LEU A 2 -14.27 -10.40 0.09
N ALA A 3 -15.30 -11.24 0.15
CA ALA A 3 -15.62 -12.18 -0.92
C ALA A 3 -15.96 -11.50 -2.28
N ALA A 4 -16.45 -10.27 -2.26
CA ALA A 4 -16.72 -9.50 -3.48
C ALA A 4 -15.45 -8.85 -4.08
N MET A 5 -14.37 -8.73 -3.31
CA MET A 5 -13.11 -8.17 -3.78
C MET A 5 -12.19 -9.21 -4.43
N ILE A 6 -12.35 -10.50 -4.08
CA ILE A 6 -11.57 -11.59 -4.68
C ILE A 6 -11.74 -11.63 -6.22
N PRO A 7 -12.96 -11.56 -6.79
CA PRO A 7 -13.13 -11.51 -8.24
C PRO A 7 -12.46 -10.30 -8.91
N VAL A 8 -12.42 -9.16 -8.23
CA VAL A 8 -11.75 -7.95 -8.75
C VAL A 8 -10.25 -8.18 -8.86
N GLY A 9 -9.62 -8.75 -7.81
CA GLY A 9 -8.20 -9.11 -7.85
C GLY A 9 -7.88 -10.14 -8.94
N THR A 10 -8.75 -11.16 -9.09
CA THR A 10 -8.61 -12.16 -10.14
C THR A 10 -8.78 -11.54 -11.54
N ALA A 11 -9.73 -10.62 -11.72
CA ALA A 11 -9.93 -9.92 -12.98
C ALA A 11 -8.72 -9.06 -13.36
N LEU A 12 -8.08 -8.39 -12.41
CA LEU A 12 -6.85 -7.64 -12.65
C LEU A 12 -5.70 -8.52 -13.15
N GLN A 13 -5.57 -9.72 -12.59
CA GLN A 13 -4.57 -10.70 -13.05
C GLN A 13 -4.91 -11.29 -14.42
N THR A 14 -6.17 -11.68 -14.65
CA THR A 14 -6.60 -12.32 -15.91
C THR A 14 -6.67 -11.36 -17.09
N THR A 15 -6.88 -10.07 -16.86
CA THR A 15 -6.86 -9.04 -17.90
C THR A 15 -5.45 -8.62 -18.32
N GLY A 16 -4.41 -9.11 -17.64
CA GLY A 16 -3.01 -8.70 -17.90
C GLY A 16 -2.71 -7.26 -17.50
N LEU A 17 -3.63 -6.58 -16.82
CA LEU A 17 -3.41 -5.19 -16.38
C LEU A 17 -2.26 -5.11 -15.37
N THR A 18 -2.14 -6.12 -14.52
CA THR A 18 -1.02 -6.25 -13.58
C THR A 18 0.32 -6.29 -14.32
N ASP A 19 0.42 -7.06 -15.40
CA ASP A 19 1.65 -7.22 -16.18
C ASP A 19 2.02 -5.91 -16.90
N VAL A 20 1.02 -5.19 -17.42
CA VAL A 20 1.25 -3.89 -18.08
C VAL A 20 1.72 -2.83 -17.07
N ILE A 21 1.16 -2.83 -15.87
CA ILE A 21 1.56 -1.89 -14.82
C ILE A 21 2.96 -2.25 -14.32
N SER A 22 3.24 -3.54 -14.04
CA SER A 22 4.55 -3.98 -13.56
C SER A 22 5.64 -3.71 -14.60
N SER A 23 5.41 -4.03 -15.86
CA SER A 23 6.38 -3.77 -16.93
C SER A 23 6.63 -2.28 -17.18
N SER A 24 5.59 -1.45 -17.02
CA SER A 24 5.76 0.00 -17.12
C SER A 24 6.59 0.55 -15.96
N ILE A 25 6.37 0.03 -14.76
CA ILE A 25 7.13 0.43 -13.58
C ILE A 25 8.57 -0.11 -13.65
N SER A 26 8.78 -1.34 -14.12
CA SER A 26 10.11 -1.95 -14.22
C SER A 26 11.03 -1.19 -15.19
N VAL A 27 10.49 -0.64 -16.26
CA VAL A 27 11.26 0.22 -17.19
C VAL A 27 11.79 1.49 -16.50
N PHE A 28 11.00 2.09 -15.62
CA PHE A 28 11.44 3.26 -14.84
C PHE A 28 12.26 2.89 -13.60
N ALA A 29 12.09 1.69 -13.10
CA ALA A 29 12.63 1.22 -11.83
C ALA A 29 13.88 0.33 -11.98
N GLY A 30 14.28 0.01 -13.22
CA GLY A 30 15.38 -0.93 -13.50
C GLY A 30 16.74 -0.57 -12.86
N ASP A 31 16.97 0.72 -12.60
CA ASP A 31 18.19 1.23 -11.95
C ASP A 31 17.99 1.54 -10.45
N LEU A 32 16.79 1.32 -9.90
CA LEU A 32 16.49 1.64 -8.50
C LEU A 32 16.86 0.46 -7.58
N SER A 33 17.50 0.77 -6.46
CA SER A 33 17.74 -0.24 -5.43
C SER A 33 16.41 -0.72 -4.82
N GLN A 34 16.41 -1.95 -4.29
CA GLN A 34 15.24 -2.55 -3.64
C GLN A 34 14.61 -1.62 -2.58
N PHE A 35 15.43 -0.86 -1.87
CA PHE A 35 14.97 0.13 -0.89
C PHE A 35 13.99 1.16 -1.50
N TRP A 36 14.36 1.76 -2.63
CA TRP A 36 13.52 2.77 -3.30
C TRP A 36 12.24 2.19 -3.89
N LEU A 37 12.29 0.94 -4.35
CA LEU A 37 11.11 0.24 -4.83
C LEU A 37 10.10 0.00 -3.69
N LEU A 38 10.56 -0.56 -2.58
CA LEU A 38 9.72 -0.77 -1.40
C LEU A 38 9.18 0.55 -0.85
N PHE A 39 9.99 1.60 -0.82
CA PHE A 39 9.58 2.94 -0.41
C PHE A 39 8.45 3.49 -1.30
N THR A 40 8.58 3.40 -2.61
CA THR A 40 7.58 3.87 -3.57
C THR A 40 6.27 3.08 -3.44
N ILE A 41 6.37 1.75 -3.37
CA ILE A 41 5.19 0.89 -3.19
C ILE A 41 4.48 1.19 -1.88
N LEU A 42 5.22 1.41 -0.79
CA LEU A 42 4.65 1.77 0.51
C LEU A 42 3.86 3.07 0.42
N ILE A 43 4.45 4.14 -0.12
CA ILE A 43 3.78 5.44 -0.26
C ILE A 43 2.53 5.34 -1.13
N VAL A 44 2.63 4.67 -2.29
CA VAL A 44 1.48 4.50 -3.20
C VAL A 44 0.37 3.70 -2.51
N THR A 45 0.73 2.66 -1.76
CA THR A 45 -0.25 1.85 -1.02
C THR A 45 -0.92 2.68 0.09
N MET A 46 -0.17 3.46 0.86
CA MET A 46 -0.69 4.35 1.89
C MET A 46 -1.62 5.42 1.30
N ALA A 47 -1.22 6.08 0.22
CA ALA A 47 -2.07 7.05 -0.45
C ALA A 47 -3.36 6.43 -1.02
N THR A 48 -3.28 5.20 -1.51
CA THR A 48 -4.44 4.48 -2.05
C THR A 48 -5.40 4.08 -0.93
N THR A 49 -4.90 3.61 0.21
CA THR A 49 -5.75 3.18 1.34
C THR A 49 -6.45 4.36 2.03
N ASP A 50 -5.92 5.57 1.95
CA ASP A 50 -6.58 6.77 2.44
C ASP A 50 -7.83 7.18 1.62
N ILE A 51 -7.92 6.73 0.38
CA ILE A 51 -9.04 7.02 -0.55
C ILE A 51 -10.00 5.83 -0.63
N ILE A 52 -9.44 4.61 -0.72
CA ILE A 52 -10.17 3.35 -0.81
C ILE A 52 -10.02 2.64 0.54
N ASN A 53 -10.86 1.67 0.85
CA ASN A 53 -10.70 0.92 2.11
C ASN A 53 -9.47 -0.03 2.06
N ASN A 54 -8.96 -0.38 3.24
CA ASN A 54 -7.75 -1.20 3.41
C ASN A 54 -7.81 -2.53 2.65
N ALA A 55 -8.95 -3.21 2.69
CA ALA A 55 -9.11 -4.53 2.06
C ALA A 55 -9.04 -4.44 0.54
N ALA A 56 -9.68 -3.44 -0.07
CA ALA A 56 -9.62 -3.22 -1.51
C ALA A 56 -8.20 -2.84 -1.95
N THR A 57 -7.54 -1.96 -1.20
CA THR A 57 -6.15 -1.58 -1.46
C THR A 57 -5.22 -2.78 -1.43
N ALA A 58 -5.32 -3.64 -0.42
CA ALA A 58 -4.50 -4.84 -0.33
C ALA A 58 -4.71 -5.79 -1.52
N VAL A 59 -5.98 -6.02 -1.92
CA VAL A 59 -6.31 -6.91 -3.06
C VAL A 59 -5.78 -6.37 -4.39
N ILE A 60 -5.76 -5.04 -4.57
CA ILE A 60 -5.26 -4.42 -5.79
C ILE A 60 -3.73 -4.36 -5.79
N MET A 61 -3.12 -3.91 -4.70
CA MET A 61 -1.69 -3.65 -4.64
C MET A 61 -0.84 -4.91 -4.50
N ALA A 62 -1.35 -5.97 -3.86
CA ALA A 62 -0.59 -7.20 -3.67
C ALA A 62 -0.16 -7.87 -4.99
N PRO A 63 -1.04 -8.13 -5.98
CA PRO A 63 -0.63 -8.71 -7.25
C PRO A 63 0.30 -7.79 -8.05
N ILE A 64 0.10 -6.47 -8.01
CA ILE A 64 0.98 -5.50 -8.68
C ILE A 64 2.38 -5.54 -8.07
N SER A 65 2.47 -5.50 -6.75
CA SER A 65 3.72 -5.54 -6.01
C SER A 65 4.48 -6.86 -6.23
N ALA A 66 3.75 -7.99 -6.23
CA ALA A 66 4.33 -9.30 -6.53
C ALA A 66 4.85 -9.39 -7.97
N GLY A 67 4.12 -8.84 -8.94
CA GLY A 67 4.53 -8.76 -10.35
C GLY A 67 5.84 -7.98 -10.51
N ILE A 68 5.96 -6.82 -9.86
CA ILE A 68 7.19 -6.01 -9.87
C ILE A 68 8.38 -6.81 -9.27
N ALA A 69 8.16 -7.51 -8.17
CA ALA A 69 9.21 -8.32 -7.54
C ALA A 69 9.71 -9.42 -8.48
N ILE A 70 8.79 -10.14 -9.15
CA ILE A 70 9.12 -11.22 -10.09
C ILE A 70 9.90 -10.69 -11.30
N GLU A 71 9.46 -9.59 -11.91
CA GLU A 71 10.11 -9.00 -13.08
C GLU A 71 11.53 -8.52 -12.78
N LEU A 72 11.75 -7.97 -11.59
CA LEU A 72 13.06 -7.47 -11.18
C LEU A 72 13.94 -8.53 -10.50
N GLY A 73 13.43 -9.77 -10.33
CA GLY A 73 14.17 -10.88 -9.72
C GLY A 73 14.40 -10.76 -8.22
N TYR A 74 13.55 -9.98 -7.51
CA TYR A 74 13.59 -9.85 -6.06
C TYR A 74 12.67 -10.89 -5.38
N PRO A 75 12.93 -11.25 -4.10
CA PRO A 75 12.00 -12.05 -3.31
C PRO A 75 10.65 -11.33 -3.17
N ILE A 76 9.55 -12.09 -3.23
CA ILE A 76 8.19 -11.53 -3.23
C ILE A 76 7.78 -11.09 -1.82
N GLU A 77 8.30 -11.73 -0.79
CA GLU A 77 7.89 -11.56 0.60
C GLU A 77 8.02 -10.11 1.10
N PRO A 78 9.16 -9.40 0.93
CA PRO A 78 9.26 -8.00 1.34
C PRO A 78 8.24 -7.10 0.66
N PHE A 79 7.95 -7.36 -0.61
CA PHE A 79 6.99 -6.58 -1.40
C PHE A 79 5.56 -6.76 -0.89
N LEU A 80 5.16 -7.98 -0.56
CA LEU A 80 3.85 -8.26 0.04
C LEU A 80 3.74 -7.68 1.45
N MET A 81 4.82 -7.75 2.25
CA MET A 81 4.84 -7.16 3.59
C MET A 81 4.68 -5.64 3.56
N VAL A 82 5.33 -4.96 2.62
CA VAL A 82 5.16 -3.51 2.41
C VAL A 82 3.71 -3.17 2.07
N VAL A 83 3.05 -3.95 1.22
CA VAL A 83 1.63 -3.75 0.90
C VAL A 83 0.74 -3.99 2.12
N ALA A 84 1.01 -5.04 2.90
CA ALA A 84 0.23 -5.34 4.11
C ALA A 84 0.33 -4.21 5.15
N VAL A 85 1.54 -3.69 5.37
CA VAL A 85 1.76 -2.54 6.25
C VAL A 85 1.09 -1.29 5.68
N GLY A 86 1.36 -0.94 4.43
CA GLY A 86 0.82 0.26 3.79
C GLY A 86 -0.70 0.29 3.72
N ALA A 87 -1.32 -0.83 3.38
CA ALA A 87 -2.78 -0.94 3.34
C ALA A 87 -3.44 -0.80 4.73
N SER A 88 -2.68 -1.00 5.81
CA SER A 88 -3.18 -0.82 7.18
C SER A 88 -3.03 0.61 7.70
N CYS A 89 -2.33 1.47 6.98
CA CYS A 89 -1.98 2.83 7.40
C CYS A 89 -2.90 3.88 6.75
N ALA A 90 -4.17 3.90 7.12
CA ALA A 90 -5.15 4.89 6.67
C ALA A 90 -5.33 5.96 7.75
N PHE A 91 -4.39 6.89 7.88
CA PHE A 91 -4.37 7.88 8.96
C PHE A 91 -4.61 9.31 8.49
N LEU A 92 -4.41 9.62 7.21
CA LEU A 92 -4.52 10.98 6.70
C LEU A 92 -5.97 11.42 6.48
N THR A 93 -6.88 10.48 6.28
CA THR A 93 -8.29 10.79 6.03
C THR A 93 -9.24 10.02 6.94
N PRO A 94 -10.41 10.60 7.25
CA PRO A 94 -11.46 9.87 7.96
C PRO A 94 -12.13 8.79 7.10
N ILE A 95 -11.92 8.80 5.77
CA ILE A 95 -12.59 7.92 4.81
C ILE A 95 -11.89 6.56 4.75
N GLY A 96 -10.56 6.54 4.87
CA GLY A 96 -9.75 5.34 4.68
C GLY A 96 -10.07 4.20 5.65
N HIS A 97 -10.49 4.51 6.88
CA HIS A 97 -10.87 3.49 7.86
C HIS A 97 -12.17 3.82 8.57
N GLN A 98 -13.02 2.81 8.76
CA GLN A 98 -14.35 2.97 9.39
C GLN A 98 -14.26 3.55 10.81
N CYS A 99 -13.24 3.19 11.60
CA CYS A 99 -13.02 3.73 12.93
C CYS A 99 -12.82 5.25 12.92
N ASN A 100 -12.10 5.77 11.94
CA ASN A 100 -11.87 7.21 11.80
C ASN A 100 -13.19 7.96 11.56
N THR A 101 -14.05 7.42 10.70
CA THR A 101 -15.36 8.00 10.40
C THR A 101 -16.28 7.99 11.65
N VAL A 102 -16.28 6.90 12.42
CA VAL A 102 -17.12 6.77 13.62
C VAL A 102 -16.72 7.76 14.71
N VAL A 103 -15.41 7.95 14.91
CA VAL A 103 -14.88 8.84 15.96
C VAL A 103 -15.04 10.32 15.60
N MET A 104 -15.16 10.65 14.31
CA MET A 104 -15.24 12.02 13.82
C MET A 104 -16.40 12.80 14.44
N GLY A 105 -17.60 12.20 14.51
CA GLY A 105 -18.79 12.84 15.07
C GLY A 105 -18.68 13.08 16.59
N PRO A 106 -18.55 12.04 17.41
CA PRO A 106 -18.45 12.18 18.88
C PRO A 106 -17.24 12.99 19.34
N GLY A 107 -16.13 12.90 18.62
CA GLY A 107 -14.88 13.61 18.93
C GLY A 107 -14.84 15.05 18.43
N ASN A 108 -15.87 15.49 17.70
CA ASN A 108 -15.92 16.82 17.07
C ASN A 108 -14.66 17.14 16.22
N TYR A 109 -14.09 16.11 15.59
CA TYR A 109 -12.91 16.24 14.73
C TYR A 109 -13.30 16.79 13.36
N LYS A 110 -12.43 17.65 12.82
CA LYS A 110 -12.51 18.13 11.44
C LYS A 110 -11.65 17.24 10.54
N PHE A 111 -11.96 17.23 9.25
CA PHE A 111 -11.17 16.51 8.25
C PHE A 111 -9.66 16.83 8.31
N THR A 112 -9.35 18.09 8.57
CA THR A 112 -7.97 18.59 8.67
C THR A 112 -7.23 18.13 9.93
N ASP A 113 -7.91 17.62 10.94
CA ASP A 113 -7.25 17.17 12.18
C ASP A 113 -6.56 15.81 11.97
N TYR A 114 -7.10 14.97 11.07
CA TYR A 114 -6.51 13.69 10.69
C TYR A 114 -5.14 13.88 10.03
N TRP A 115 -5.00 14.82 9.12
CA TRP A 115 -3.75 15.16 8.48
C TRP A 115 -2.65 15.56 9.49
N ARG A 116 -3.00 16.33 10.52
CA ARG A 116 -2.02 16.81 11.51
C ARG A 116 -1.41 15.71 12.36
N LEU A 117 -2.19 14.67 12.67
CA LEU A 117 -1.75 13.51 13.44
C LEU A 117 -1.27 12.37 12.53
N GLY A 118 -1.92 12.18 11.41
CA GLY A 118 -1.62 11.11 10.47
C GLY A 118 -0.25 11.25 9.82
N LEU A 119 0.11 12.44 9.36
CA LEU A 119 1.36 12.66 8.64
C LEU A 119 2.61 12.33 9.49
N PRO A 120 2.76 12.76 10.75
CA PRO A 120 3.87 12.32 11.59
C PRO A 120 3.88 10.81 11.82
N LEU A 121 2.71 10.18 11.93
CA LEU A 121 2.59 8.75 12.13
C LEU A 121 3.01 7.99 10.86
N ASP A 122 2.60 8.44 9.69
CA ASP A 122 3.01 7.86 8.40
C ASP A 122 4.52 7.93 8.21
N ILE A 123 5.15 9.07 8.50
CA ILE A 123 6.60 9.24 8.44
C ILE A 123 7.31 8.25 9.38
N LEU A 124 6.80 8.10 10.61
CA LEU A 124 7.36 7.16 11.57
C LEU A 124 7.25 5.72 11.06
N ILE A 125 6.10 5.33 10.54
CA ILE A 125 5.88 3.98 10.00
C ILE A 125 6.78 3.71 8.81
N ILE A 126 6.90 4.63 7.87
CA ILE A 126 7.79 4.51 6.71
C ILE A 126 9.24 4.30 7.19
N THR A 127 9.69 5.13 8.13
CA THR A 127 11.07 5.10 8.64
C THR A 127 11.40 3.80 9.36
N VAL A 128 10.44 3.18 10.06
CA VAL A 128 10.64 1.94 10.82
C VAL A 128 10.41 0.71 9.94
N SER A 129 9.35 0.71 9.13
CA SER A 129 8.92 -0.49 8.40
C SER A 129 9.90 -0.90 7.31
N ILE A 130 10.43 0.04 6.54
CA ILE A 130 11.31 -0.30 5.42
C ILE A 130 12.61 -0.95 5.88
N PRO A 131 13.38 -0.37 6.84
CA PRO A 131 14.59 -1.03 7.34
C PRO A 131 14.30 -2.37 8.01
N MET A 132 13.17 -2.48 8.73
CA MET A 132 12.80 -3.71 9.41
C MET A 132 12.45 -4.82 8.41
N ILE A 133 11.70 -4.51 7.36
CA ILE A 133 11.36 -5.46 6.31
C ILE A 133 12.63 -5.92 5.57
N LEU A 134 13.51 -5.00 5.22
CA LEU A 134 14.79 -5.35 4.59
C LEU A 134 15.66 -6.20 5.51
N PHE A 135 15.71 -5.93 6.80
CA PHE A 135 16.50 -6.70 7.75
C PHE A 135 16.00 -8.13 7.94
N VAL A 136 14.69 -8.36 7.85
CA VAL A 136 14.08 -9.68 8.10
C VAL A 136 14.04 -10.53 6.83
N TRP A 137 13.84 -9.93 5.65
CA TRP A 137 13.56 -10.64 4.39
C TRP A 137 14.62 -10.43 3.29
N THR A 138 15.73 -9.74 3.57
CA THR A 138 16.90 -9.67 2.67
C THR A 138 18.13 -10.20 3.35
#